data_d6d7a7a16d664ab3757aa3b2b082b4c9
#
_entry.id   d6d7a7a16d664ab3757aa3b2b082b4c9
#
_cell.length_a   1.000
_cell.length_b   1.000
_cell.length_c   1.000
_cell.angle_alpha   90.00
_cell.angle_beta   90.00
_cell.angle_gamma   90.00
#
_symmetry.space_group_name_H-M   'P 1'
#
loop_
_entity.id
_entity.type
_entity.pdbx_description
1 polymer ?
#
loop_
_entity_poly.entity_id
_entity_poly.type
_entity_poly.pdbx_seq_one_letter_code
_entity_poly.pdbx_strand_id
1 'polypeptide(L)'
;MNTEACVEQAIRIIEAGGKLVRITAPGIKEAKNLENIHAELRRRGYTTPLSADIHFNPEAAIEAARHVEKVRINPGNFVDKRATFKTLTYTDEEYAAELERLREKFTVFLDVCREYGTAVRIGTNHGSLSDRIMSRYGNTPAGMVEATMEYLRVCRDE
;
A
#
# COMPACT_ATOMS: atom_id res chain seq x y z
N MET A 1 17.03 6.52 4.44
CA MET A 1 17.27 5.10 4.04
C MET A 1 18.69 4.99 3.47
N ASN A 2 19.46 3.99 3.88
CA ASN A 2 20.80 3.72 3.34
C ASN A 2 20.67 2.71 2.20
N THR A 3 20.94 3.14 0.96
CA THR A 3 20.78 2.33 -0.24
C THR A 3 21.64 1.07 -0.21
N GLU A 4 22.94 1.20 0.10
CA GLU A 4 23.87 0.06 0.11
C GLU A 4 23.47 -1.00 1.15
N ALA A 5 23.15 -0.56 2.38
CA ALA A 5 22.71 -1.48 3.41
C ALA A 5 21.41 -2.23 3.04
N CYS A 6 20.47 -1.54 2.34
CA CYS A 6 19.24 -2.17 1.84
C CYS A 6 19.54 -3.19 0.73
N VAL A 7 20.44 -2.87 -0.19
CA VAL A 7 20.87 -3.76 -1.26
C VAL A 7 21.52 -5.03 -0.69
N GLU A 8 22.47 -4.88 0.23
CA GLU A 8 23.14 -6.00 0.87
C GLU A 8 22.17 -6.89 1.66
N GLN A 9 21.20 -6.29 2.35
CA GLN A 9 20.16 -7.06 3.03
C GLN A 9 19.26 -7.80 2.04
N ALA A 10 18.86 -7.15 0.96
CA ALA A 10 18.07 -7.78 -0.09
C ALA A 10 18.80 -8.98 -0.72
N ILE A 11 20.09 -8.84 -1.02
CA ILE A 11 20.93 -9.92 -1.55
C ILE A 11 20.95 -11.11 -0.60
N ARG A 12 21.19 -10.90 0.70
CA ARG A 12 21.16 -11.99 1.69
C ARG A 12 19.82 -12.75 1.71
N ILE A 13 18.71 -12.02 1.57
CA ILE A 13 17.35 -12.63 1.51
C ILE A 13 17.22 -13.47 0.24
N ILE A 14 17.66 -12.93 -0.90
CA ILE A 14 17.58 -13.63 -2.20
C ILE A 14 18.42 -14.89 -2.21
N GLU A 15 19.65 -14.82 -1.74
CA GLU A 15 20.59 -15.94 -1.66
C GLU A 15 20.12 -17.03 -0.68
N ALA A 16 19.37 -16.64 0.36
CA ALA A 16 18.68 -17.57 1.23
C ALA A 16 17.42 -18.20 0.62
N GLY A 17 17.12 -17.92 -0.67
CA GLY A 17 15.99 -18.49 -1.41
C GLY A 17 14.73 -17.63 -1.44
N GLY A 18 14.80 -16.37 -1.01
CA GLY A 18 13.68 -15.42 -1.07
C GLY A 18 13.23 -15.14 -2.51
N LYS A 19 11.94 -15.28 -2.78
CA LYS A 19 11.34 -15.08 -4.11
C LYS A 19 10.75 -13.68 -4.30
N LEU A 20 10.67 -12.92 -3.25
CA LEU A 20 10.20 -11.52 -3.20
C LEU A 20 10.87 -10.83 -2.02
N VAL A 21 11.44 -9.65 -2.24
CA VAL A 21 12.00 -8.83 -1.15
C VAL A 21 11.05 -7.68 -0.86
N ARG A 22 10.62 -7.55 0.40
CA ARG A 22 9.76 -6.45 0.83
C ARG A 22 10.57 -5.38 1.55
N ILE A 23 10.40 -4.13 1.10
CA ILE A 23 11.09 -2.97 1.65
C ILE A 23 10.04 -1.96 2.12
N THR A 24 10.13 -1.53 3.38
CA THR A 24 9.27 -0.48 3.92
C THR A 24 9.73 0.88 3.43
N ALA A 25 8.81 1.67 2.86
CA ALA A 25 9.06 3.04 2.43
C ALA A 25 8.03 3.98 3.11
N PRO A 26 8.39 4.59 4.25
CA PRO A 26 7.44 5.37 5.04
C PRO A 26 7.06 6.72 4.42
N GLY A 27 7.86 7.22 3.50
CA GLY A 27 7.63 8.51 2.86
C GLY A 27 8.10 8.56 1.41
N ILE A 28 7.86 9.70 0.76
CA ILE A 28 8.22 9.93 -0.65
C ILE A 28 9.72 9.80 -0.89
N LYS A 29 10.55 10.25 0.05
CA LYS A 29 12.00 10.18 -0.06
C LYS A 29 12.50 8.73 -0.12
N GLU A 30 11.94 7.87 0.71
CA GLU A 30 12.25 6.45 0.73
C GLU A 30 11.68 5.75 -0.51
N ALA A 31 10.48 6.13 -0.95
CA ALA A 31 9.87 5.61 -2.17
C ALA A 31 10.73 5.92 -3.41
N LYS A 32 11.21 7.15 -3.56
CA LYS A 32 12.17 7.53 -4.62
C LYS A 32 13.46 6.72 -4.56
N ASN A 33 13.97 6.43 -3.36
CA ASN A 33 15.20 5.66 -3.22
C ASN A 33 15.05 4.19 -3.61
N LEU A 34 13.82 3.67 -3.76
CA LEU A 34 13.59 2.34 -4.30
C LEU A 34 14.12 2.19 -5.74
N GLU A 35 14.13 3.27 -6.53
CA GLU A 35 14.75 3.31 -7.83
C GLU A 35 16.23 2.92 -7.76
N ASN A 36 16.98 3.54 -6.86
CA ASN A 36 18.41 3.27 -6.68
C ASN A 36 18.66 1.83 -6.20
N ILE A 37 17.84 1.34 -5.26
CA ILE A 37 17.95 -0.03 -4.74
C ILE A 37 17.64 -1.04 -5.86
N HIS A 38 16.58 -0.81 -6.63
CA HIS A 38 16.20 -1.66 -7.74
C HIS A 38 17.29 -1.69 -8.81
N ALA A 39 17.77 -0.52 -9.25
CA ALA A 39 18.82 -0.40 -10.27
C ALA A 39 20.11 -1.12 -9.83
N GLU A 40 20.54 -0.94 -8.59
CA GLU A 40 21.76 -1.58 -8.06
C GLU A 40 21.63 -3.09 -7.98
N LEU A 41 20.47 -3.63 -7.55
CA LEU A 41 20.22 -5.08 -7.58
C LEU A 41 20.28 -5.63 -9.00
N ARG A 42 19.68 -4.94 -9.99
CA ARG A 42 19.73 -5.34 -11.40
C ARG A 42 21.17 -5.29 -11.94
N ARG A 43 21.93 -4.25 -11.61
CA ARG A 43 23.34 -4.12 -11.98
C ARG A 43 24.20 -5.28 -11.45
N ARG A 44 23.87 -5.80 -10.24
CA ARG A 44 24.53 -6.96 -9.62
C ARG A 44 23.99 -8.31 -10.10
N GLY A 45 23.04 -8.33 -11.05
CA GLY A 45 22.50 -9.55 -11.67
C GLY A 45 21.31 -10.19 -10.92
N TYR A 46 20.78 -9.54 -9.90
CA TYR A 46 19.61 -10.04 -9.17
C TYR A 46 18.32 -9.56 -9.82
N THR A 47 17.45 -10.50 -10.20
CA THR A 47 16.16 -10.23 -10.87
C THR A 47 14.94 -10.45 -9.96
N THR A 48 15.16 -10.81 -8.71
CA THR A 48 14.08 -11.02 -7.74
C THR A 48 13.23 -9.76 -7.60
N PRO A 49 11.89 -9.87 -7.68
CA PRO A 49 11.01 -8.71 -7.60
C PRO A 49 11.04 -8.06 -6.21
N LEU A 50 10.84 -6.73 -6.19
CA LEU A 50 10.70 -5.95 -4.99
C LEU A 50 9.24 -5.63 -4.69
N SER A 51 8.89 -5.57 -3.42
CA SER A 51 7.60 -5.10 -2.92
C SER A 51 7.80 -3.93 -1.98
N ALA A 52 7.27 -2.76 -2.34
CA ALA A 52 7.21 -1.64 -1.41
C ALA A 52 6.08 -1.83 -0.39
N ASP A 53 6.37 -1.60 0.88
CA ASP A 53 5.39 -1.62 1.96
C ASP A 53 5.09 -0.19 2.41
N ILE A 54 3.93 0.31 1.99
CA ILE A 54 3.50 1.69 2.23
C ILE A 54 2.37 1.69 3.27
N HIS A 55 2.56 2.43 4.36
CA HIS A 55 1.62 2.43 5.48
C HIS A 55 0.67 3.63 5.50
N PHE A 56 1.15 4.86 5.26
CA PHE A 56 0.40 6.07 5.62
C PHE A 56 0.33 7.14 4.53
N ASN A 57 1.05 6.98 3.42
CA ASN A 57 1.22 8.05 2.45
C ASN A 57 0.88 7.57 1.03
N PRO A 58 -0.30 7.97 0.48
CA PRO A 58 -0.68 7.64 -0.89
C PRO A 58 0.34 8.10 -1.94
N GLU A 59 0.92 9.28 -1.76
CA GLU A 59 1.93 9.84 -2.67
C GLU A 59 3.21 8.98 -2.71
N ALA A 60 3.59 8.41 -1.55
CA ALA A 60 4.71 7.46 -1.50
C ALA A 60 4.36 6.14 -2.21
N ALA A 61 3.09 5.70 -2.20
CA ALA A 61 2.65 4.52 -2.93
C ALA A 61 2.69 4.76 -4.44
N ILE A 62 2.22 5.92 -4.89
CA ILE A 62 2.25 6.35 -6.30
C ILE A 62 3.71 6.41 -6.79
N GLU A 63 4.60 7.02 -6.01
CA GLU A 63 6.02 7.08 -6.33
C GLU A 63 6.67 5.69 -6.37
N ALA A 64 6.41 4.85 -5.36
CA ALA A 64 6.96 3.50 -5.30
C ALA A 64 6.50 2.61 -6.48
N ALA A 65 5.26 2.78 -6.94
CA ALA A 65 4.72 2.01 -8.06
C ALA A 65 5.52 2.16 -9.37
N ARG A 66 6.27 3.24 -9.51
CA ARG A 66 7.14 3.48 -10.68
C ARG A 66 8.44 2.69 -10.65
N HIS A 67 8.83 2.16 -9.49
CA HIS A 67 10.18 1.64 -9.26
C HIS A 67 10.24 0.17 -8.84
N VAL A 68 9.09 -0.43 -8.46
CA VAL A 68 9.05 -1.80 -7.95
C VAL A 68 7.92 -2.61 -8.60
N GLU A 69 8.03 -3.93 -8.55
CA GLU A 69 7.06 -4.83 -9.17
C GLU A 69 5.76 -4.98 -8.37
N LYS A 70 5.77 -4.55 -7.10
CA LYS A 70 4.58 -4.67 -6.24
C LYS A 70 4.55 -3.57 -5.18
N VAL A 71 3.36 -3.04 -4.91
CA VAL A 71 3.13 -2.13 -3.79
C VAL A 71 2.06 -2.70 -2.87
N ARG A 72 2.35 -2.75 -1.57
CA ARG A 72 1.35 -3.03 -0.54
C ARG A 72 0.86 -1.72 0.04
N ILE A 73 -0.45 -1.55 0.07
CA ILE A 73 -1.12 -0.45 0.78
C ILE A 73 -1.90 -0.98 1.98
N ASN A 74 -2.16 -0.11 2.96
CA ASN A 74 -3.02 -0.42 4.10
C ASN A 74 -4.34 0.36 3.98
N PRO A 75 -5.48 -0.30 3.71
CA PRO A 75 -6.79 0.35 3.54
C PRO A 75 -7.14 1.37 4.62
N GLY A 76 -6.88 1.03 5.88
CA GLY A 76 -7.24 1.89 7.00
C GLY A 76 -6.43 3.18 7.15
N ASN A 77 -5.35 3.31 6.38
CA ASN A 77 -4.43 4.47 6.47
C ASN A 77 -4.11 5.09 5.09
N PHE A 78 -4.66 4.55 4.01
CA PHE A 78 -4.32 5.00 2.66
C PHE A 78 -5.07 6.29 2.29
N VAL A 79 -6.38 6.28 2.38
CA VAL A 79 -7.24 7.45 2.11
C VAL A 79 -7.82 7.99 3.40
N ASP A 80 -8.26 7.10 4.28
CA ASP A 80 -8.78 7.45 5.59
C ASP A 80 -7.64 7.90 6.52
N LYS A 81 -7.94 8.82 7.42
CA LYS A 81 -7.04 9.13 8.53
C LYS A 81 -7.00 7.93 9.47
N ARG A 82 -5.85 7.67 10.07
CA ARG A 82 -5.71 6.68 11.13
C ARG A 82 -6.84 6.85 12.15
N ALA A 83 -7.45 5.72 12.52
CA ALA A 83 -8.51 5.70 13.51
C ALA A 83 -8.10 6.47 14.77
N THR A 84 -8.96 7.40 15.17
CA THR A 84 -8.75 8.22 16.37
C THR A 84 -9.33 7.54 17.61
N PHE A 85 -10.02 6.42 17.41
CA PHE A 85 -10.80 5.69 18.44
C PHE A 85 -11.87 6.56 19.13
N LYS A 86 -12.23 7.69 18.52
CA LYS A 86 -13.40 8.45 18.90
C LYS A 86 -14.63 7.75 18.35
N THR A 87 -15.70 7.73 19.12
CA THR A 87 -16.98 7.20 18.66
C THR A 87 -17.53 8.17 17.62
N LEU A 88 -17.18 7.92 16.37
CA LEU A 88 -17.72 8.67 15.24
C LEU A 88 -18.88 7.85 14.67
N THR A 89 -20.02 8.52 14.53
CA THR A 89 -21.18 7.95 13.84
C THR A 89 -21.19 8.54 12.43
N TYR A 90 -21.24 7.68 11.43
CA TYR A 90 -21.38 8.10 10.03
C TYR A 90 -22.82 7.85 9.59
N THR A 91 -23.47 8.87 9.00
CA THR A 91 -24.72 8.67 8.25
C THR A 91 -24.46 7.88 6.99
N ASP A 92 -25.50 7.40 6.31
CA ASP A 92 -25.33 6.70 5.04
C ASP A 92 -24.78 7.61 3.95
N GLU A 93 -25.17 8.87 3.94
CA GLU A 93 -24.69 9.90 3.02
C GLU A 93 -23.20 10.22 3.27
N GLU A 94 -22.80 10.39 4.52
CA GLU A 94 -21.40 10.61 4.89
C GLU A 94 -20.53 9.41 4.51
N TYR A 95 -21.02 8.20 4.77
CA TYR A 95 -20.31 6.97 4.41
C TYR A 95 -20.13 6.87 2.88
N ALA A 96 -21.18 7.17 2.10
CA ALA A 96 -21.13 7.16 0.64
C ALA A 96 -20.14 8.21 0.10
N ALA A 97 -20.12 9.41 0.66
CA ALA A 97 -19.18 10.46 0.30
C ALA A 97 -17.71 10.05 0.54
N GLU A 98 -17.45 9.36 1.65
CA GLU A 98 -16.12 8.84 1.94
C GLU A 98 -15.70 7.70 0.98
N LEU A 99 -16.64 6.87 0.53
CA LEU A 99 -16.38 5.86 -0.50
C LEU A 99 -16.04 6.49 -1.85
N GLU A 100 -16.71 7.57 -2.23
CA GLU A 100 -16.38 8.29 -3.46
C GLU A 100 -14.99 8.93 -3.37
N ARG A 101 -14.65 9.56 -2.24
CA ARG A 101 -13.32 10.09 -1.98
C ARG A 101 -12.23 9.00 -2.03
N LEU A 102 -12.54 7.79 -1.54
CA LEU A 102 -11.66 6.62 -1.63
C LEU A 102 -11.44 6.26 -3.09
N ARG A 103 -12.52 6.14 -3.88
CA ARG A 103 -12.48 5.83 -5.32
C ARG A 103 -11.57 6.81 -6.05
N GLU A 104 -11.84 8.12 -5.94
CA GLU A 104 -11.07 9.16 -6.61
C GLU A 104 -9.56 9.06 -6.33
N LYS A 105 -9.18 8.93 -5.06
CA LYS A 105 -7.77 8.89 -4.67
C LYS A 105 -7.09 7.57 -5.02
N PHE A 106 -7.82 6.47 -4.92
CA PHE A 106 -7.26 5.16 -5.20
C PHE A 106 -7.10 4.91 -6.70
N THR A 107 -8.01 5.44 -7.52
CA THR A 107 -7.91 5.37 -8.99
C THR A 107 -6.62 5.99 -9.49
N VAL A 108 -6.20 7.15 -8.96
CA VAL A 108 -4.92 7.78 -9.34
C VAL A 108 -3.73 6.84 -9.09
N PHE A 109 -3.73 6.09 -8.00
CA PHE A 109 -2.69 5.10 -7.73
C PHE A 109 -2.79 3.89 -8.67
N LEU A 110 -4.01 3.40 -8.95
CA LEU A 110 -4.23 2.29 -9.87
C LEU A 110 -3.78 2.61 -11.30
N ASP A 111 -4.01 3.83 -11.77
CA ASP A 111 -3.56 4.28 -13.09
C ASP A 111 -2.04 4.19 -13.23
N VAL A 112 -1.31 4.64 -12.21
CA VAL A 112 0.16 4.51 -12.20
C VAL A 112 0.58 3.04 -12.13
N CYS A 113 -0.08 2.23 -11.30
CA CYS A 113 0.21 0.79 -11.26
C CYS A 113 -0.03 0.11 -12.61
N ARG A 114 -1.08 0.51 -13.33
CA ARG A 114 -1.40 0.00 -14.67
C ARG A 114 -0.36 0.44 -15.71
N GLU A 115 0.05 1.70 -15.66
CA GLU A 115 1.08 2.27 -16.55
C GLU A 115 2.43 1.53 -16.40
N TYR A 116 2.82 1.23 -15.16
CA TYR A 116 4.12 0.60 -14.86
C TYR A 116 4.07 -0.93 -14.70
N GLY A 117 2.90 -1.55 -14.82
CA GLY A 117 2.73 -3.00 -14.67
C GLY A 117 2.91 -3.47 -13.22
N THR A 118 2.66 -2.61 -12.25
CA THR A 118 2.90 -2.87 -10.83
C THR A 118 1.72 -3.57 -10.17
N ALA A 119 1.98 -4.69 -9.51
CA ALA A 119 0.96 -5.41 -8.77
C ALA A 119 0.57 -4.69 -7.47
N VAL A 120 -0.70 -4.72 -7.12
CA VAL A 120 -1.21 -4.11 -5.88
C VAL A 120 -1.57 -5.19 -4.87
N ARG A 121 -1.14 -5.01 -3.62
CA ARG A 121 -1.59 -5.79 -2.47
C ARG A 121 -2.42 -4.91 -1.54
N ILE A 122 -3.67 -5.28 -1.34
CA ILE A 122 -4.53 -4.71 -0.30
C ILE A 122 -4.17 -5.39 1.03
N GLY A 123 -3.41 -4.69 1.86
CA GLY A 123 -2.82 -5.22 3.09
C GLY A 123 -3.61 -4.84 4.33
N THR A 124 -4.87 -5.24 4.41
CA THR A 124 -5.76 -4.96 5.55
C THR A 124 -5.20 -5.52 6.86
N ASN A 125 -5.33 -4.74 7.91
CA ASN A 125 -4.89 -5.11 9.25
C ASN A 125 -5.96 -4.68 10.28
N HIS A 126 -6.36 -5.60 11.16
CA HIS A 126 -7.38 -5.33 12.17
C HIS A 126 -6.99 -4.20 13.15
N GLY A 127 -5.70 -4.00 13.40
CA GLY A 127 -5.19 -2.93 14.27
C GLY A 127 -5.18 -1.53 13.62
N SER A 128 -5.61 -1.41 12.37
CA SER A 128 -5.62 -0.15 11.62
C SER A 128 -6.86 0.04 10.75
N LEU A 129 -8.00 -0.50 11.15
CA LEU A 129 -9.27 -0.21 10.49
C LEU A 129 -9.60 1.28 10.64
N SER A 130 -10.18 1.90 9.61
CA SER A 130 -10.61 3.31 9.67
C SER A 130 -11.78 3.52 10.62
N ASP A 131 -11.94 4.73 11.15
CA ASP A 131 -13.08 5.08 12.01
C ASP A 131 -14.42 4.81 11.30
N ARG A 132 -14.49 5.00 9.99
CA ARG A 132 -15.66 4.71 9.17
C ARG A 132 -16.04 3.23 9.20
N ILE A 133 -15.09 2.34 9.01
CA ILE A 133 -15.29 0.88 9.13
C ILE A 133 -15.64 0.50 10.58
N MET A 134 -14.90 1.05 11.55
CA MET A 134 -15.12 0.80 12.96
C MET A 134 -16.53 1.19 13.42
N SER A 135 -17.05 2.32 12.92
CA SER A 135 -18.39 2.81 13.28
C SER A 135 -19.52 1.89 12.81
N ARG A 136 -19.36 1.22 11.67
CA ARG A 136 -20.39 0.41 11.03
C ARG A 136 -20.26 -1.10 11.29
N TYR A 137 -19.03 -1.59 11.29
CA TYR A 137 -18.72 -3.02 11.38
C TYR A 137 -17.94 -3.41 12.64
N GLY A 138 -17.43 -2.44 13.40
CA GLY A 138 -16.56 -2.66 14.54
C GLY A 138 -15.20 -3.25 14.17
N ASN A 139 -14.38 -3.54 15.19
CA ASN A 139 -13.13 -4.26 15.03
C ASN A 139 -13.39 -5.78 14.98
N THR A 140 -13.96 -6.22 13.89
CA THR A 140 -14.43 -7.59 13.67
C THR A 140 -13.87 -8.16 12.38
N PRO A 141 -13.92 -9.49 12.19
CA PRO A 141 -13.61 -10.11 10.89
C PRO A 141 -14.44 -9.53 9.75
N ALA A 142 -15.72 -9.21 9.98
CA ALA A 142 -16.59 -8.57 8.99
C ALA A 142 -16.07 -7.17 8.60
N GLY A 143 -15.61 -6.38 9.57
CA GLY A 143 -14.98 -5.08 9.31
C GLY A 143 -13.71 -5.21 8.49
N MET A 144 -12.87 -6.21 8.75
CA MET A 144 -11.68 -6.47 7.91
C MET A 144 -12.04 -6.86 6.48
N VAL A 145 -13.06 -7.70 6.31
CA VAL A 145 -13.54 -8.10 4.98
C VAL A 145 -14.05 -6.87 4.24
N GLU A 146 -14.92 -6.07 4.84
CA GLU A 146 -15.48 -4.89 4.17
C GLU A 146 -14.41 -3.86 3.83
N ALA A 147 -13.47 -3.56 4.73
CA ALA A 147 -12.34 -2.68 4.46
C ALA A 147 -11.52 -3.13 3.23
N THR A 148 -11.41 -4.43 3.02
CA THR A 148 -10.73 -5.00 1.83
C THR A 148 -11.62 -4.90 0.59
N MET A 149 -12.90 -5.25 0.75
CA MET A 149 -13.86 -5.31 -0.37
C MET A 149 -14.14 -3.94 -0.99
N GLU A 150 -14.13 -2.87 -0.20
CA GLU A 150 -14.27 -1.50 -0.73
C GLU A 150 -13.18 -1.19 -1.77
N TYR A 151 -11.91 -1.48 -1.47
CA TYR A 151 -10.80 -1.31 -2.41
C TYR A 151 -10.88 -2.28 -3.60
N LEU A 152 -11.27 -3.53 -3.38
CA LEU A 152 -11.41 -4.51 -4.45
C LEU A 152 -12.53 -4.16 -5.42
N ARG A 153 -13.62 -3.54 -4.94
CA ARG A 153 -14.70 -3.04 -5.83
C ARG A 153 -14.16 -1.95 -6.75
N VAL A 154 -13.35 -1.02 -6.25
CA VAL A 154 -12.69 -0.03 -7.11
C VAL A 154 -11.79 -0.71 -8.14
N CYS A 155 -10.92 -1.65 -7.72
CA CYS A 155 -10.06 -2.39 -8.67
C CYS A 155 -10.83 -3.14 -9.75
N ARG A 156 -12.05 -3.60 -9.48
CA ARG A 156 -12.88 -4.28 -10.46
C ARG A 156 -13.54 -3.32 -11.45
N ASP A 157 -13.93 -2.14 -10.96
CA ASP A 157 -14.73 -1.18 -11.71
C ASP A 157 -13.87 -0.26 -12.59
N GLU A 158 -12.56 -0.18 -12.31
CA GLU A 158 -11.55 0.55 -13.08
C GLU A 158 -10.70 -0.40 -13.95
#